data_11308a68641013a782b6380f09a50863
#
_entry.id   11308a68641013a782b6380f09a50863
#
_cell.length_a   1.000
_cell.length_b   1.000
_cell.length_c   1.000
_cell.angle_alpha   90.00
_cell.angle_beta   90.00
_cell.angle_gamma   90.00
#
_symmetry.space_group_name_H-M   'P 1'
#
loop_
_entity.id
_entity.type
_entity.pdbx_description
1 polymer ?
#
loop_
_entity_poly.entity_id
_entity_poly.type
_entity_poly.pdbx_seq_one_letter_code
_entity_poly.pdbx_strand_id
1 'polypeptide(L)'
;MWLCIIEKLLQKKGNSMHISNEGISLIKKFEGCKLEAYYDAVDVLTIAYGRTKNVQAGDTCTQEQADAWLEEELHEYGGYVNDAVEVDLEQNQFDALVAWTYNLGPTNLNKSSMLVEINNKNWDEVPHQIKRWNKAGGQVLQGLVRRREAEALLFEGKDWTEV
;
A
#
# COMPACT_ATOMS: atom_id res chain seq x y z
N MET A 1 18.18 17.90 -26.54
CA MET A 1 17.80 17.98 -25.11
C MET A 1 16.30 17.78 -24.87
N TRP A 2 15.44 18.39 -25.62
CA TRP A 2 13.96 18.22 -25.53
C TRP A 2 13.47 16.84 -26.00
N LEU A 3 14.05 16.26 -27.04
CA LEU A 3 13.73 14.90 -27.52
C LEU A 3 14.03 13.82 -26.47
N CYS A 4 15.12 13.95 -25.72
CA CYS A 4 15.51 13.00 -24.67
C CYS A 4 14.55 13.04 -23.46
N ILE A 5 13.95 14.19 -23.18
CA ILE A 5 12.93 14.35 -22.10
C ILE A 5 11.61 13.76 -22.55
N ILE A 6 11.23 13.94 -23.81
CA ILE A 6 9.99 13.37 -24.38
C ILE A 6 10.10 11.85 -24.51
N GLU A 7 11.26 11.32 -24.90
CA GLU A 7 11.51 9.87 -24.94
C GLU A 7 11.50 9.25 -23.54
N LYS A 8 12.06 9.90 -22.53
CA LYS A 8 11.95 9.48 -21.12
C LYS A 8 10.51 9.53 -20.59
N LEU A 9 9.71 10.51 -21.02
CA LEU A 9 8.29 10.62 -20.66
C LEU A 9 7.44 9.58 -21.42
N LEU A 10 7.82 9.22 -22.64
CA LEU A 10 7.16 8.17 -23.41
C LEU A 10 7.56 6.76 -22.94
N GLN A 11 8.79 6.56 -22.49
CA GLN A 11 9.22 5.30 -21.85
C GLN A 11 8.58 5.06 -20.48
N LYS A 12 8.15 6.13 -19.78
CA LYS A 12 7.41 6.05 -18.51
C LYS A 12 5.96 5.54 -18.69
N LYS A 13 5.45 5.41 -19.91
CA LYS A 13 4.14 4.83 -20.25
C LYS A 13 4.18 3.32 -20.53
N GLY A 14 5.28 2.63 -20.22
CA GLY A 14 5.33 1.18 -20.21
C GLY A 14 4.50 0.64 -19.05
N ASN A 15 3.47 -0.12 -19.38
CA ASN A 15 2.63 -0.97 -18.55
C ASN A 15 2.39 -0.49 -17.10
N SER A 16 1.31 0.27 -16.91
CA SER A 16 0.70 0.51 -15.60
C SER A 16 0.40 -0.83 -14.92
N MET A 17 0.95 -1.05 -13.72
CA MET A 17 0.71 -2.26 -12.94
C MET A 17 -0.57 -2.13 -12.09
N HIS A 18 -1.17 -3.27 -11.78
CA HIS A 18 -2.30 -3.39 -10.86
C HIS A 18 -1.95 -4.37 -9.76
N ILE A 19 -2.52 -4.15 -8.56
CA ILE A 19 -2.32 -5.06 -7.44
C ILE A 19 -2.92 -6.44 -7.75
N SER A 20 -2.22 -7.50 -7.34
CA SER A 20 -2.70 -8.87 -7.48
C SER A 20 -3.54 -9.30 -6.27
N ASN A 21 -4.21 -10.46 -6.40
CA ASN A 21 -4.97 -11.06 -5.30
C ASN A 21 -4.12 -11.32 -4.05
N GLU A 22 -2.84 -11.59 -4.21
CA GLU A 22 -1.92 -11.79 -3.08
C GLU A 22 -1.73 -10.50 -2.28
N GLY A 23 -1.49 -9.39 -2.95
CA GLY A 23 -1.40 -8.07 -2.31
C GLY A 23 -2.71 -7.66 -1.63
N ILE A 24 -3.85 -7.91 -2.28
CA ILE A 24 -5.17 -7.66 -1.70
C ILE A 24 -5.38 -8.50 -0.44
N SER A 25 -4.98 -9.78 -0.45
CA SER A 25 -5.10 -10.68 0.70
C SER A 25 -4.29 -10.20 1.89
N LEU A 26 -3.08 -9.69 1.69
CA LEU A 26 -2.27 -9.10 2.74
C LEU A 26 -2.97 -7.89 3.36
N ILE A 27 -3.47 -6.97 2.54
CA ILE A 27 -4.19 -5.78 3.01
C ILE A 27 -5.42 -6.19 3.83
N LYS A 28 -6.24 -7.10 3.33
CA LYS A 28 -7.42 -7.62 4.04
C LYS A 28 -7.06 -8.22 5.39
N LYS A 29 -5.99 -8.98 5.48
CA LYS A 29 -5.51 -9.58 6.74
C LYS A 29 -5.21 -8.53 7.80
N PHE A 30 -4.51 -7.46 7.44
CA PHE A 30 -4.07 -6.45 8.41
C PHE A 30 -5.10 -5.35 8.67
N GLU A 31 -5.93 -5.00 7.69
CA GLU A 31 -7.00 -4.02 7.89
C GLU A 31 -8.19 -4.59 8.67
N GLY A 32 -8.53 -5.85 8.46
CA GLY A 32 -9.79 -6.42 8.93
C GLY A 32 -10.99 -5.78 8.24
N CYS A 33 -12.18 -6.35 8.40
CA CYS A 33 -13.40 -5.85 7.79
C CYS A 33 -14.51 -5.74 8.83
N LYS A 34 -15.15 -4.58 8.89
CA LYS A 34 -16.34 -4.34 9.70
C LYS A 34 -17.49 -3.91 8.79
N LEU A 35 -18.58 -4.65 8.80
CA LEU A 35 -19.74 -4.41 7.93
C LEU A 35 -20.72 -3.37 8.49
N GLU A 36 -20.44 -2.84 9.67
CA GLU A 36 -21.17 -1.75 10.31
C GLU A 36 -20.21 -0.61 10.65
N ALA A 37 -20.65 0.62 10.40
CA ALA A 37 -19.85 1.81 10.68
C ALA A 37 -19.50 1.92 12.17
N TYR A 38 -18.26 2.27 12.46
CA TYR A 38 -17.74 2.44 13.82
C TYR A 38 -16.79 3.66 13.87
N TYR A 39 -16.58 4.17 15.07
CA TYR A 39 -15.54 5.16 15.30
C TYR A 39 -14.20 4.47 15.55
N ASP A 40 -13.18 4.87 14.83
CA ASP A 40 -11.82 4.36 15.03
C ASP A 40 -11.15 4.97 16.28
N ALA A 41 -9.89 4.64 16.53
CA ALA A 41 -9.14 5.09 17.70
C ALA A 41 -8.94 6.62 17.78
N VAL A 42 -9.19 7.34 16.70
CA VAL A 42 -9.09 8.81 16.61
C VAL A 42 -10.42 9.47 16.28
N ASP A 43 -11.53 8.78 16.61
CA ASP A 43 -12.92 9.23 16.43
C ASP A 43 -13.31 9.54 14.97
N VAL A 44 -12.70 8.84 14.03
CA VAL A 44 -13.07 8.90 12.60
C VAL A 44 -14.06 7.79 12.29
N LEU A 45 -15.20 8.15 11.70
CA LEU A 45 -16.24 7.20 11.31
C LEU A 45 -15.77 6.35 10.12
N THR A 46 -15.73 5.04 10.32
CA THR A 46 -15.05 4.08 9.46
C THR A 46 -15.95 2.87 9.18
N ILE A 47 -15.84 2.27 8.00
CA ILE A 47 -16.56 1.04 7.62
C ILE A 47 -15.69 0.16 6.72
N ALA A 48 -16.05 -1.10 6.54
CA ALA A 48 -15.40 -2.09 5.68
C ALA A 48 -13.91 -2.27 6.04
N TYR A 49 -12.99 -2.14 5.10
CA TYR A 49 -11.55 -2.29 5.29
C TYR A 49 -10.86 -0.94 5.61
N GLY A 50 -11.42 -0.15 6.50
CA GLY A 50 -10.85 1.14 6.86
C GLY A 50 -11.33 2.32 6.00
N ARG A 51 -12.44 2.16 5.27
CA ARG A 51 -13.03 3.23 4.47
C ARG A 51 -13.60 4.32 5.36
N THR A 52 -13.25 5.56 5.07
CA THR A 52 -13.74 6.75 5.80
C THR A 52 -14.55 7.70 4.92
N LYS A 53 -14.52 7.51 3.60
CA LYS A 53 -15.17 8.38 2.62
C LYS A 53 -16.69 8.15 2.60
N ASN A 54 -17.45 9.23 2.81
CA ASN A 54 -18.92 9.22 2.78
C ASN A 54 -19.56 8.21 3.74
N VAL A 55 -18.97 8.01 4.93
CA VAL A 55 -19.48 7.11 5.96
C VAL A 55 -20.29 7.92 6.98
N GLN A 56 -21.49 7.42 7.29
CA GLN A 56 -22.39 7.98 8.31
C GLN A 56 -22.62 6.97 9.44
N ALA A 57 -22.91 7.48 10.63
CA ALA A 57 -23.25 6.65 11.78
C ALA A 57 -24.48 5.78 11.46
N GLY A 58 -24.38 4.48 11.75
CA GLY A 58 -25.41 3.51 11.46
C GLY A 58 -25.37 2.89 10.06
N ASP A 59 -24.42 3.32 9.20
CA ASP A 59 -24.23 2.69 7.88
C ASP A 59 -23.83 1.23 8.02
N THR A 60 -24.34 0.42 7.11
CA THR A 60 -24.00 -0.99 6.94
C THR A 60 -23.63 -1.27 5.49
N CYS A 61 -22.84 -2.29 5.25
CA CYS A 61 -22.54 -2.78 3.92
C CYS A 61 -22.50 -4.31 3.88
N THR A 62 -22.59 -4.86 2.68
CA THR A 62 -22.35 -6.28 2.44
C THR A 62 -20.85 -6.55 2.30
N GLN A 63 -20.46 -7.83 2.39
CA GLN A 63 -19.06 -8.22 2.15
C GLN A 63 -18.64 -7.90 0.70
N GLU A 64 -19.52 -8.14 -0.26
CA GLU A 64 -19.29 -7.82 -1.67
C GLU A 64 -19.07 -6.32 -1.88
N GLN A 65 -19.83 -5.47 -1.19
CA GLN A 65 -19.66 -4.02 -1.26
C GLN A 65 -18.34 -3.57 -0.62
N ALA A 66 -17.97 -4.16 0.52
CA ALA A 66 -16.70 -3.89 1.17
C ALA A 66 -15.52 -4.26 0.26
N ASP A 67 -15.57 -5.40 -0.39
CA ASP A 67 -14.55 -5.87 -1.34
C ASP A 67 -14.46 -4.96 -2.57
N ALA A 68 -15.59 -4.54 -3.13
CA ALA A 68 -15.62 -3.64 -4.28
C ALA A 68 -15.03 -2.25 -3.94
N TRP A 69 -15.34 -1.71 -2.78
CA TRP A 69 -14.75 -0.45 -2.31
C TRP A 69 -13.24 -0.56 -2.12
N LEU A 70 -12.77 -1.67 -1.57
CA LEU A 70 -11.32 -1.89 -1.41
C LEU A 70 -10.62 -1.94 -2.76
N GLU A 71 -11.16 -2.67 -3.74
CA GLU A 71 -10.60 -2.74 -5.10
C GLU A 71 -10.52 -1.36 -5.77
N GLU A 72 -11.57 -0.55 -5.64
CA GLU A 72 -11.58 0.83 -6.15
C GLU A 72 -10.49 1.67 -5.51
N GLU A 73 -10.37 1.64 -4.19
CA GLU A 73 -9.33 2.38 -3.45
C GLU A 73 -7.92 1.89 -3.80
N LEU A 74 -7.73 0.57 -3.95
CA LEU A 74 -6.43 0.01 -4.31
C LEU A 74 -6.02 0.33 -5.75
N HIS A 75 -6.97 0.57 -6.64
CA HIS A 75 -6.67 1.11 -7.97
C HIS A 75 -6.06 2.51 -7.88
N GLU A 76 -6.60 3.38 -7.03
CA GLU A 76 -6.03 4.70 -6.76
C GLU A 76 -4.63 4.60 -6.15
N TYR A 77 -4.44 3.78 -5.11
CA TYR A 77 -3.14 3.61 -4.45
C TYR A 77 -2.09 2.96 -5.35
N GLY A 78 -2.50 2.04 -6.21
CA GLY A 78 -1.65 1.51 -7.27
C GLY A 78 -1.16 2.60 -8.22
N GLY A 79 -2.01 3.58 -8.52
CA GLY A 79 -1.66 4.77 -9.29
C GLY A 79 -0.54 5.58 -8.65
N TYR A 80 -0.58 5.78 -7.33
CA TYR A 80 0.50 6.49 -6.61
C TYR A 80 1.84 5.77 -6.72
N VAL A 81 1.84 4.44 -6.63
CA VAL A 81 3.07 3.64 -6.78
C VAL A 81 3.58 3.70 -8.22
N ASN A 82 2.71 3.54 -9.21
CA ASN A 82 3.07 3.66 -10.62
C ASN A 82 3.69 5.02 -10.97
N ASP A 83 3.19 6.09 -10.36
CA ASP A 83 3.70 7.46 -10.59
C ASP A 83 5.04 7.71 -9.91
N ALA A 84 5.24 7.17 -8.72
CA ALA A 84 6.44 7.43 -7.91
C ALA A 84 7.64 6.58 -8.33
N VAL A 85 7.41 5.32 -8.72
CA VAL A 85 8.47 4.37 -9.08
C VAL A 85 8.89 4.57 -10.54
N GLU A 86 10.18 4.74 -10.76
CA GLU A 86 10.78 5.05 -12.07
C GLU A 86 11.44 3.83 -12.72
N VAL A 87 11.43 2.69 -12.06
CA VAL A 87 12.06 1.44 -12.49
C VAL A 87 11.02 0.34 -12.62
N ASP A 88 11.37 -0.73 -13.34
CA ASP A 88 10.50 -1.89 -13.45
C ASP A 88 10.42 -2.65 -12.14
N LEU A 89 9.22 -3.09 -11.77
CA LEU A 89 8.93 -3.89 -10.58
C LEU A 89 8.42 -5.29 -10.96
N GLU A 90 8.78 -6.28 -10.15
CA GLU A 90 8.07 -7.55 -10.10
C GLU A 90 6.69 -7.36 -9.46
N GLN A 91 5.75 -8.27 -9.73
CA GLN A 91 4.39 -8.17 -9.19
C GLN A 91 4.36 -8.16 -7.66
N ASN A 92 5.13 -9.02 -7.01
CA ASN A 92 5.22 -9.06 -5.55
C ASN A 92 5.81 -7.78 -4.94
N GLN A 93 6.75 -7.15 -5.63
CA GLN A 93 7.30 -5.86 -5.23
C GLN A 93 6.25 -4.75 -5.31
N PHE A 94 5.51 -4.69 -6.41
CA PHE A 94 4.42 -3.74 -6.60
C PHE A 94 3.33 -3.93 -5.52
N ASP A 95 2.90 -5.15 -5.29
CA ASP A 95 1.89 -5.50 -4.29
C ASP A 95 2.30 -5.03 -2.88
N ALA A 96 3.55 -5.29 -2.49
CA ALA A 96 4.08 -4.85 -1.20
C ALA A 96 4.08 -3.33 -1.05
N LEU A 97 4.46 -2.61 -2.11
CA LEU A 97 4.49 -1.14 -2.10
C LEU A 97 3.09 -0.53 -2.08
N VAL A 98 2.12 -1.14 -2.75
CA VAL A 98 0.71 -0.72 -2.66
C VAL A 98 0.18 -0.93 -1.25
N ALA A 99 0.44 -2.09 -0.63
CA ALA A 99 0.04 -2.38 0.75
C ALA A 99 0.64 -1.38 1.74
N TRP A 100 1.92 -1.08 1.61
CA TRP A 100 2.63 -0.09 2.41
C TRP A 100 2.03 1.31 2.24
N THR A 101 1.80 1.73 1.00
CA THR A 101 1.26 3.06 0.66
C THR A 101 -0.20 3.20 1.10
N TYR A 102 -1.00 2.15 1.01
CA TYR A 102 -2.38 2.13 1.52
C TYR A 102 -2.45 2.43 3.02
N ASN A 103 -1.52 1.90 3.79
CA ASN A 103 -1.44 2.15 5.25
C ASN A 103 -0.85 3.52 5.60
N LEU A 104 0.19 3.95 4.90
CA LEU A 104 1.00 5.11 5.29
C LEU A 104 0.78 6.37 4.44
N GLY A 105 0.13 6.22 3.30
CA GLY A 105 -0.23 7.31 2.41
C GLY A 105 0.83 7.67 1.37
N PRO A 106 0.40 8.32 0.26
CA PRO A 106 1.29 8.69 -0.85
C PRO A 106 2.31 9.76 -0.50
N THR A 107 2.01 10.64 0.44
CA THR A 107 2.97 11.67 0.90
C THR A 107 4.18 11.02 1.55
N ASN A 108 3.98 10.01 2.40
CA ASN A 108 5.07 9.26 3.01
C ASN A 108 5.87 8.48 1.96
N LEU A 109 5.20 7.87 0.98
CA LEU A 109 5.87 7.20 -0.13
C LEU A 109 6.83 8.16 -0.85
N ASN A 110 6.34 9.32 -1.26
CA ASN A 110 7.11 10.29 -2.04
C ASN A 110 8.31 10.88 -1.27
N LYS A 111 8.22 10.94 0.05
CA LYS A 111 9.30 11.47 0.93
C LYS A 111 10.23 10.39 1.48
N SER A 112 9.91 9.11 1.27
CA SER A 112 10.63 8.00 1.89
C SER A 112 12.02 7.78 1.29
N SER A 113 12.96 7.40 2.14
CA SER A 113 14.24 6.83 1.68
C SER A 113 14.06 5.49 1.00
N MET A 114 12.98 4.76 1.32
CA MET A 114 12.58 3.54 0.62
C MET A 114 12.42 3.77 -0.88
N LEU A 115 11.71 4.84 -1.29
CA LEU A 115 11.53 5.18 -2.71
C LEU A 115 12.85 5.49 -3.40
N VAL A 116 13.76 6.16 -2.71
CA VAL A 116 15.12 6.43 -3.23
C VAL A 116 15.87 5.12 -3.51
N GLU A 117 15.83 4.18 -2.58
CA GLU A 117 16.47 2.86 -2.77
C GLU A 117 15.85 2.08 -3.93
N ILE A 118 14.53 2.12 -4.08
CA ILE A 118 13.80 1.48 -5.20
C ILE A 118 14.27 2.08 -6.53
N ASN A 119 14.25 3.39 -6.66
CA ASN A 119 14.61 4.07 -7.92
C ASN A 119 16.09 3.96 -8.27
N ASN A 120 16.95 3.67 -7.30
CA ASN A 120 18.35 3.32 -7.49
C ASN A 120 18.60 1.82 -7.68
N LYS A 121 17.54 0.98 -7.67
CA LYS A 121 17.62 -0.49 -7.79
C LYS A 121 18.45 -1.15 -6.68
N ASN A 122 18.48 -0.55 -5.49
CA ASN A 122 19.10 -1.12 -4.31
C ASN A 122 18.13 -2.06 -3.60
N TRP A 123 17.78 -3.14 -4.28
CA TRP A 123 16.71 -4.07 -3.88
C TRP A 123 16.91 -4.67 -2.50
N ASP A 124 18.14 -4.96 -2.11
CA ASP A 124 18.47 -5.58 -0.81
C ASP A 124 18.20 -4.64 0.38
N GLU A 125 18.20 -3.31 0.15
CA GLU A 125 17.90 -2.33 1.18
C GLU A 125 16.40 -2.08 1.37
N VAL A 126 15.57 -2.40 0.39
CA VAL A 126 14.14 -2.07 0.41
C VAL A 126 13.40 -2.75 1.57
N PRO A 127 13.57 -4.04 1.87
CA PRO A 127 12.92 -4.68 3.01
C PRO A 127 13.25 -4.01 4.35
N HIS A 128 14.50 -3.60 4.54
CA HIS A 128 14.93 -2.86 5.72
C HIS A 128 14.21 -1.50 5.82
N GLN A 129 14.10 -0.79 4.72
CA GLN A 129 13.40 0.51 4.66
C GLN A 129 11.91 0.37 4.94
N ILE A 130 11.26 -0.69 4.43
CA ILE A 130 9.87 -1.01 4.75
C ILE A 130 9.66 -1.13 6.27
N LYS A 131 10.50 -1.91 6.94
CA LYS A 131 10.40 -2.22 8.38
C LYS A 131 10.61 -1.03 9.31
N ARG A 132 11.20 0.04 8.86
CA ARG A 132 11.39 1.26 9.67
C ARG A 132 10.08 1.95 10.06
N TRP A 133 9.00 1.71 9.34
CA TRP A 133 7.71 2.38 9.51
C TRP A 133 6.77 1.61 10.45
N ASN A 134 7.21 1.43 11.70
CA ASN A 134 6.53 0.62 12.71
C ASN A 134 6.05 1.41 13.94
N LYS A 135 6.02 2.76 13.84
CA LYS A 135 5.64 3.64 14.94
C LYS A 135 4.36 4.40 14.66
N ALA A 136 3.59 4.63 15.71
CA ALA A 136 2.50 5.59 15.74
C ALA A 136 2.57 6.40 17.03
N GLY A 137 2.39 7.72 16.93
CA GLY A 137 2.57 8.61 18.09
C GLY A 137 3.96 8.53 18.74
N GLY A 138 4.99 8.22 17.95
CA GLY A 138 6.37 8.09 18.43
C GLY A 138 6.71 6.75 19.10
N GLN A 139 5.74 5.84 19.24
CA GLN A 139 5.92 4.54 19.88
C GLN A 139 5.83 3.39 18.87
N VAL A 140 6.67 2.36 19.06
CA VAL A 140 6.61 1.12 18.30
C VAL A 140 5.35 0.35 18.66
N LEU A 141 4.54 0.00 17.64
CA LEU A 141 3.35 -0.82 17.79
C LEU A 141 3.57 -2.20 17.18
N GLN A 142 3.30 -3.25 17.95
CA GLN A 142 3.51 -4.64 17.50
C GLN A 142 2.68 -5.01 16.25
N GLY A 143 1.47 -4.46 16.13
CA GLY A 143 0.66 -4.63 14.92
C GLY A 143 1.34 -4.06 13.67
N LEU A 144 1.98 -2.90 13.79
CA LEU A 144 2.75 -2.30 12.71
C LEU A 144 4.05 -3.06 12.41
N VAL A 145 4.73 -3.57 13.44
CA VAL A 145 5.92 -4.43 13.26
C VAL A 145 5.55 -5.65 12.42
N ARG A 146 4.47 -6.35 12.76
CA ARG A 146 4.00 -7.51 12.01
C ARG A 146 3.60 -7.16 10.59
N ARG A 147 2.87 -6.08 10.39
CA ARG A 147 2.46 -5.65 9.05
C ARG A 147 3.66 -5.34 8.17
N ARG A 148 4.62 -4.60 8.68
CA ARG A 148 5.87 -4.29 7.94
C ARG A 148 6.69 -5.55 7.64
N GLU A 149 6.70 -6.51 8.55
CA GLU A 149 7.35 -7.81 8.29
C GLU A 149 6.69 -8.55 7.13
N ALA A 150 5.36 -8.63 7.12
CA ALA A 150 4.62 -9.27 6.03
C ALA A 150 4.85 -8.57 4.68
N GLU A 151 4.81 -7.23 4.66
CA GLU A 151 5.08 -6.45 3.44
C GLU A 151 6.52 -6.65 2.94
N ALA A 152 7.51 -6.72 3.84
CA ALA A 152 8.90 -6.97 3.47
C ALA A 152 9.09 -8.37 2.90
N LEU A 153 8.47 -9.39 3.50
CA LEU A 153 8.49 -10.76 2.99
C LEU A 153 7.85 -10.86 1.60
N LEU A 154 6.69 -10.23 1.41
CA LEU A 154 6.04 -10.16 0.10
C LEU A 154 6.94 -9.49 -0.94
N PHE A 155 7.59 -8.39 -0.59
CA PHE A 155 8.54 -7.71 -1.48
C PHE A 155 9.68 -8.63 -1.91
N GLU A 156 10.17 -9.47 -1.01
CA GLU A 156 11.22 -10.44 -1.28
C GLU A 156 10.73 -11.71 -2.03
N GLY A 157 9.42 -11.84 -2.29
CA GLY A 157 8.82 -13.03 -2.88
C GLY A 157 8.77 -14.24 -1.94
N LYS A 158 8.77 -13.97 -0.63
CA LYS A 158 8.71 -15.00 0.44
C LYS A 158 7.30 -15.13 1.00
N ASP A 159 7.05 -16.25 1.68
CA ASP A 159 5.77 -16.49 2.37
C ASP A 159 5.60 -15.55 3.56
N TRP A 160 4.54 -14.75 3.53
CA TRP A 160 4.15 -13.79 4.56
C TRP A 160 2.93 -14.24 5.37
N THR A 161 2.30 -15.34 4.99
CA THR A 161 0.98 -15.73 5.51
C THR A 161 0.98 -16.11 6.99
N GLU A 162 2.11 -16.50 7.52
CA GLU A 162 2.29 -16.90 8.92
C GLU A 162 2.63 -15.73 9.87
N VAL A 163 2.79 -14.53 9.35
CA VAL A 163 3.11 -13.34 10.15
C VAL A 163 1.97 -12.90 11.06
#